data_d606691adc5c5e9c7f036f30a92cfdeb
#
_entry.id   d606691adc5c5e9c7f036f30a92cfdeb
#
_cell.length_a   1.000
_cell.length_b   1.000
_cell.length_c   1.000
_cell.angle_alpha   90.00
_cell.angle_beta   90.00
_cell.angle_gamma   90.00
#
_symmetry.space_group_name_H-M   'P 1'
#
loop_
_entity.id
_entity.type
_entity.pdbx_description
1 polymer ?
#
loop_
_entity_poly.entity_id
_entity_poly.type
_entity_poly.pdbx_seq_one_letter_code
_entity_poly.pdbx_strand_id
1 'polypeptide(L)'
;MSERITLAQLAAISMLTERTLRSYLKRGLLAGEKTPGGWRFTAEQTAAFLALPQVCSASNARRNAVAEDFIQRRMDTTGQLCAVLDLPVAAAELCRTVAALAAEHGVTMAFSGDAALSRVTQRGPAQDVLAALQALSVYFPGKSCRISG
;
A
#
# COMPACT_ATOMS: atom_id res chain seq x y z
N MET A 1 13.31 1.18 -17.50
CA MET A 1 13.84 0.80 -16.18
C MET A 1 12.70 0.73 -15.20
N SER A 2 12.51 -0.42 -14.60
CA SER A 2 11.49 -0.54 -13.58
C SER A 2 11.98 0.16 -12.30
N GLU A 3 11.25 1.15 -11.84
CA GLU A 3 11.51 1.74 -10.54
C GLU A 3 11.36 0.68 -9.46
N ARG A 4 12.36 0.60 -8.61
CA ARG A 4 12.36 -0.33 -7.49
C ARG A 4 11.84 0.37 -6.25
N ILE A 5 11.22 -0.41 -5.38
CA ILE A 5 10.66 0.08 -4.13
C ILE A 5 11.80 0.20 -3.11
N THR A 6 11.86 1.33 -2.41
CA THR A 6 12.83 1.56 -1.35
C THR A 6 12.37 0.91 -0.05
N LEU A 7 13.29 0.77 0.91
CA LEU A 7 12.95 0.26 2.24
C LEU A 7 11.91 1.16 2.94
N ALA A 8 12.06 2.47 2.83
CA ALA A 8 11.12 3.43 3.41
C ALA A 8 9.72 3.30 2.79
N GLN A 9 9.65 3.14 1.46
CA GLN A 9 8.38 2.93 0.77
C GLN A 9 7.71 1.62 1.18
N LEU A 10 8.50 0.54 1.29
CA LEU A 10 7.97 -0.75 1.74
C LEU A 10 7.46 -0.67 3.18
N ALA A 11 8.18 0.02 4.05
CA ALA A 11 7.73 0.25 5.43
C ALA A 11 6.39 0.99 5.44
N ALA A 12 6.25 2.03 4.63
CA ALA A 12 5.02 2.82 4.57
C ALA A 12 3.82 1.98 4.15
N ILE A 13 3.91 1.24 3.05
CA ILE A 13 2.76 0.47 2.52
C ILE A 13 2.47 -0.82 3.28
N SER A 14 3.48 -1.42 3.91
CA SER A 14 3.30 -2.63 4.74
C SER A 14 2.83 -2.32 6.15
N MET A 15 2.90 -1.08 6.58
CA MET A 15 2.63 -0.66 7.96
C MET A 15 3.58 -1.30 8.98
N LEU A 16 4.77 -1.68 8.53
CA LEU A 16 5.84 -2.22 9.37
C LEU A 16 6.98 -1.20 9.47
N THR A 17 7.77 -1.28 10.53
CA THR A 17 8.92 -0.41 10.69
C THR A 17 10.10 -0.89 9.83
N GLU A 18 10.99 0.01 9.46
CA GLU A 18 12.22 -0.37 8.76
C GLU A 18 13.06 -1.36 9.56
N ARG A 19 13.07 -1.21 10.89
CA ARG A 19 13.76 -2.16 11.79
C ARG A 19 13.19 -3.57 11.63
N THR A 20 11.87 -3.69 11.61
CA THR A 20 11.19 -4.97 11.39
C THR A 20 11.54 -5.56 10.03
N LEU A 21 11.54 -4.72 8.98
CA LEU A 21 11.91 -5.16 7.64
C LEU A 21 13.35 -5.65 7.57
N ARG A 22 14.28 -4.97 8.24
CA ARG A 22 15.68 -5.42 8.30
C ARG A 22 15.81 -6.77 9.02
N SER A 23 14.98 -7.02 10.03
CA SER A 23 14.93 -8.33 10.68
C SER A 23 14.48 -9.42 9.70
N TYR A 24 13.47 -9.15 8.90
CA TYR A 24 13.00 -10.09 7.87
C TYR A 24 14.07 -10.34 6.78
N LEU A 25 14.82 -9.31 6.42
CA LEU A 25 15.95 -9.45 5.49
C LEU A 25 17.02 -10.39 6.05
N LYS A 26 17.37 -10.24 7.31
CA LYS A 26 18.35 -11.10 8.00
C LYS A 26 17.88 -12.55 8.07
N ARG A 27 16.58 -12.76 8.24
CA ARG A 27 15.97 -14.10 8.34
C ARG A 27 15.70 -14.74 6.99
N GLY A 28 15.99 -14.04 5.89
CA GLY A 28 15.74 -14.54 4.54
C GLY A 28 14.27 -14.57 4.13
N LEU A 29 13.39 -13.92 4.89
CA LEU A 29 11.95 -13.87 4.60
C LEU A 29 11.58 -12.74 3.64
N LEU A 30 12.45 -11.74 3.52
CA LEU A 30 12.32 -10.63 2.57
C LEU A 30 13.53 -10.65 1.66
N ALA A 31 13.30 -10.79 0.37
CA ALA A 31 14.34 -10.74 -0.66
C ALA A 31 14.44 -9.33 -1.24
N GLY A 32 15.66 -8.85 -1.42
CA GLY A 32 15.92 -7.55 -2.02
C GLY A 32 17.36 -7.44 -2.46
N GLU A 33 17.70 -6.33 -3.10
CA GLU A 33 19.06 -6.03 -3.53
C GLU A 33 19.61 -4.87 -2.71
N LYS A 34 20.78 -5.05 -2.14
CA LYS A 34 21.49 -3.99 -1.44
C LYS A 34 22.31 -3.18 -2.44
N THR A 35 22.00 -1.89 -2.55
CA THR A 35 22.69 -0.96 -3.44
C THR A 35 23.44 0.08 -2.61
N PRO A 36 24.34 0.89 -3.20
CA PRO A 36 24.96 2.00 -2.49
C PRO A 36 23.96 3.00 -1.88
N GLY A 37 22.78 3.11 -2.48
CA GLY A 37 21.69 3.95 -1.97
C GLY A 37 20.77 3.27 -0.96
N GLY A 38 21.06 2.02 -0.56
CA GLY A 38 20.25 1.24 0.37
C GLY A 38 19.53 0.06 -0.30
N TRP A 39 18.63 -0.56 0.43
CA TRP A 39 17.87 -1.71 -0.06
C TRP A 39 16.87 -1.30 -1.15
N ARG A 40 16.73 -2.16 -2.16
CA ARG A 40 15.76 -2.00 -3.25
C ARG A 40 15.03 -3.30 -3.48
N PHE A 41 13.74 -3.20 -3.79
CA PHE A 41 12.85 -4.36 -3.97
C PHE A 41 12.12 -4.24 -5.31
N THR A 42 12.01 -5.36 -6.01
CA THR A 42 11.15 -5.44 -7.20
C THR A 42 9.68 -5.51 -6.77
N ALA A 43 8.79 -5.27 -7.72
CA ALA A 43 7.35 -5.42 -7.46
C ALA A 43 7.01 -6.86 -7.04
N GLU A 44 7.63 -7.84 -7.68
CA GLU A 44 7.41 -9.26 -7.37
C GLU A 44 7.92 -9.63 -5.99
N GLN A 45 9.09 -9.16 -5.59
CA GLN A 45 9.64 -9.37 -4.25
C GLN A 45 8.75 -8.74 -3.19
N THR A 46 8.26 -7.54 -3.44
CA THR A 46 7.35 -6.81 -2.55
C THR A 46 6.03 -7.55 -2.39
N ALA A 47 5.42 -7.96 -3.49
CA ALA A 47 4.15 -8.69 -3.46
C ALA A 47 4.28 -10.03 -2.74
N ALA A 48 5.35 -10.77 -2.99
CA ALA A 48 5.61 -12.05 -2.33
C ALA A 48 5.77 -11.88 -0.81
N PHE A 49 6.50 -10.84 -0.39
CA PHE A 49 6.67 -10.53 1.02
C PHE A 49 5.34 -10.16 1.70
N LEU A 50 4.55 -9.29 1.08
CA LEU A 50 3.26 -8.85 1.63
C LEU A 50 2.24 -9.98 1.71
N ALA A 51 2.41 -11.04 0.92
CA ALA A 51 1.54 -12.22 0.93
C ALA A 51 1.90 -13.25 2.02
N LEU A 52 3.06 -13.12 2.67
CA LEU A 52 3.47 -14.05 3.73
C LEU A 52 2.49 -13.99 4.90
N PRO A 53 2.01 -15.15 5.42
CA PRO A 53 1.04 -15.18 6.52
C PRO A 53 1.51 -14.42 7.76
N GLN A 54 2.76 -14.54 8.12
CA GLN A 54 3.34 -13.84 9.28
C GLN A 54 3.37 -12.32 9.08
N VAL A 55 3.55 -11.85 7.84
CA VAL A 55 3.51 -10.42 7.51
C VAL A 55 2.07 -9.93 7.57
N CYS A 56 1.13 -10.66 6.99
CA CYS A 56 -0.29 -10.35 7.08
C CYS A 56 -0.75 -10.23 8.54
N SER A 57 -0.38 -11.20 9.38
CA SER A 57 -0.73 -11.19 10.80
C SER A 57 -0.12 -9.99 11.54
N ALA A 58 1.15 -9.68 11.27
CA ALA A 58 1.85 -8.58 11.94
C ALA A 58 1.30 -7.21 11.57
N SER A 59 0.82 -7.04 10.34
CA SER A 59 0.38 -5.73 9.82
C SER A 59 -1.13 -5.53 9.83
N ASN A 60 -1.91 -6.60 9.98
CA ASN A 60 -3.37 -6.55 9.83
C ASN A 60 -4.03 -5.54 10.77
N ALA A 61 -3.68 -5.55 12.06
CA ALA A 61 -4.24 -4.62 13.03
C ALA A 61 -3.92 -3.16 12.68
N ARG A 62 -2.69 -2.90 12.23
CA ARG A 62 -2.27 -1.54 11.85
C ARG A 62 -2.95 -1.07 10.58
N ARG A 63 -3.12 -1.95 9.59
CA ARG A 63 -3.84 -1.62 8.36
C ARG A 63 -5.29 -1.29 8.66
N ASN A 64 -5.94 -2.09 9.50
CA ASN A 64 -7.33 -1.86 9.89
C ASN A 64 -7.47 -0.59 10.72
N ALA A 65 -6.49 -0.27 11.54
CA ALA A 65 -6.49 0.94 12.37
C ALA A 65 -6.50 2.23 11.53
N VAL A 66 -6.02 2.21 10.31
CA VAL A 66 -6.07 3.40 9.43
C VAL A 66 -7.50 3.89 9.26
N ALA A 67 -8.43 2.98 8.94
CA ALA A 67 -9.84 3.32 8.81
C ALA A 67 -10.55 3.39 10.16
N GLU A 68 -10.25 2.48 11.08
CA GLU A 68 -10.89 2.39 12.39
C GLU A 68 -10.66 3.66 13.21
N ASP A 69 -9.43 4.13 13.29
CA ASP A 69 -9.10 5.36 14.03
C ASP A 69 -9.81 6.58 13.45
N PHE A 70 -9.99 6.60 12.13
CA PHE A 70 -10.73 7.66 11.46
C PHE A 70 -12.22 7.59 11.83
N ILE A 71 -12.84 6.42 11.74
CA ILE A 71 -14.26 6.20 12.05
C ILE A 71 -14.53 6.54 13.52
N GLN A 72 -13.65 6.12 14.42
CA GLN A 72 -13.78 6.35 15.85
C GLN A 72 -13.33 7.75 16.30
N ARG A 73 -12.88 8.58 15.36
CA ARG A 73 -12.38 9.93 15.63
C ARG A 73 -11.27 9.98 16.68
N ARG A 74 -10.37 9.01 16.64
CA ARG A 74 -9.18 8.98 17.51
C ARG A 74 -8.10 9.97 17.07
N MET A 75 -8.41 10.78 16.06
CA MET A 75 -7.57 11.80 15.49
C MET A 75 -8.45 12.96 15.03
N ASP A 76 -7.85 14.10 14.72
CA ASP A 76 -8.59 15.20 14.08
C ASP A 76 -8.93 14.78 12.64
N THR A 77 -10.21 14.59 12.36
CA THR A 77 -10.72 14.18 11.05
C THR A 77 -11.21 15.35 10.21
N THR A 78 -11.12 16.59 10.72
CA THR A 78 -11.57 17.78 9.99
C THR A 78 -10.77 17.99 8.73
N GLY A 79 -11.43 18.04 7.57
CA GLY A 79 -10.77 18.19 6.27
C GLY A 79 -9.98 16.97 5.82
N GLN A 80 -10.09 15.86 6.54
CA GLN A 80 -9.46 14.59 6.22
C GLN A 80 -10.43 13.68 5.45
N LEU A 81 -9.87 12.77 4.69
CA LEU A 81 -10.63 11.75 3.96
C LEU A 81 -9.98 10.41 4.22
N CYS A 82 -10.80 9.41 4.50
CA CYS A 82 -10.36 8.02 4.57
C CYS A 82 -11.11 7.23 3.51
N ALA A 83 -10.39 6.46 2.71
CA ALA A 83 -10.97 5.64 1.65
C ALA A 83 -10.39 4.24 1.69
N VAL A 84 -11.25 3.23 1.56
CA VAL A 84 -10.86 1.84 1.37
C VAL A 84 -11.25 1.45 -0.05
N LEU A 85 -10.28 1.01 -0.83
CA LEU A 85 -10.46 0.71 -2.25
C LEU A 85 -9.99 -0.71 -2.53
N ASP A 86 -10.87 -1.53 -3.09
CA ASP A 86 -10.54 -2.86 -3.59
C ASP A 86 -10.48 -2.81 -5.12
N LEU A 87 -9.37 -3.27 -5.67
CA LEU A 87 -9.13 -3.28 -7.11
C LEU A 87 -8.88 -4.71 -7.60
N PRO A 88 -9.46 -5.09 -8.76
CA PRO A 88 -9.23 -6.41 -9.36
C PRO A 88 -7.88 -6.44 -10.10
N VAL A 89 -6.81 -6.15 -9.36
CA VAL A 89 -5.45 -6.04 -9.86
C VAL A 89 -4.53 -6.81 -8.93
N ALA A 90 -3.62 -7.57 -9.50
CA ALA A 90 -2.63 -8.30 -8.72
C ALA A 90 -1.73 -7.34 -7.92
N ALA A 91 -1.36 -7.75 -6.71
CA ALA A 91 -0.50 -6.94 -5.84
C ALA A 91 0.82 -6.58 -6.53
N ALA A 92 1.40 -7.48 -7.31
CA ALA A 92 2.64 -7.24 -8.04
C ALA A 92 2.53 -6.12 -9.09
N GLU A 93 1.34 -5.89 -9.64
CA GLU A 93 1.11 -4.81 -10.60
C GLU A 93 0.89 -3.45 -9.94
N LEU A 94 0.36 -3.44 -8.72
CA LEU A 94 -0.10 -2.21 -8.07
C LEU A 94 0.87 -1.67 -7.03
N CYS A 95 1.68 -2.50 -6.41
CA CYS A 95 2.47 -2.11 -5.23
C CYS A 95 3.44 -0.95 -5.50
N ARG A 96 4.06 -0.87 -6.68
CA ARG A 96 4.96 0.25 -7.03
C ARG A 96 4.20 1.56 -7.15
N THR A 97 3.05 1.54 -7.78
CA THR A 97 2.19 2.72 -7.91
C THR A 97 1.76 3.23 -6.54
N VAL A 98 1.30 2.33 -5.68
CA VAL A 98 0.88 2.70 -4.31
C VAL A 98 2.05 3.25 -3.50
N ALA A 99 3.21 2.63 -3.58
CA ALA A 99 4.42 3.08 -2.88
C ALA A 99 4.84 4.49 -3.34
N ALA A 100 4.80 4.74 -4.64
CA ALA A 100 5.11 6.06 -5.21
C ALA A 100 4.10 7.12 -4.77
N LEU A 101 2.80 6.80 -4.81
CA LEU A 101 1.74 7.73 -4.41
C LEU A 101 1.83 8.08 -2.93
N ALA A 102 2.13 7.11 -2.08
CA ALA A 102 2.29 7.36 -0.64
C ALA A 102 3.43 8.34 -0.38
N ALA A 103 4.56 8.19 -1.09
CA ALA A 103 5.69 9.11 -0.97
C ALA A 103 5.39 10.49 -1.53
N GLU A 104 4.65 10.56 -2.64
CA GLU A 104 4.38 11.80 -3.38
C GLU A 104 3.36 12.69 -2.67
N HIS A 105 2.31 12.12 -2.11
CA HIS A 105 1.16 12.88 -1.59
C HIS A 105 1.14 13.02 -0.06
N GLY A 106 2.08 12.42 0.66
CA GLY A 106 2.07 12.46 2.12
C GLY A 106 0.83 11.83 2.76
N VAL A 107 0.19 10.92 2.06
CA VAL A 107 -0.99 10.18 2.49
C VAL A 107 -0.56 8.89 3.18
N THR A 108 -1.21 8.53 4.27
CA THR A 108 -1.04 7.19 4.84
C THR A 108 -1.72 6.19 3.92
N MET A 109 -0.96 5.25 3.37
CA MET A 109 -1.48 4.22 2.47
C MET A 109 -1.08 2.84 2.97
N ALA A 110 -2.06 2.09 3.44
CA ALA A 110 -1.87 0.68 3.79
C ALA A 110 -2.26 -0.18 2.59
N PHE A 111 -1.39 -1.11 2.21
CA PHE A 111 -1.56 -1.94 1.04
C PHE A 111 -1.55 -3.41 1.40
N SER A 112 -2.47 -4.16 0.83
CA SER A 112 -2.50 -5.62 0.92
C SER A 112 -3.07 -6.18 -0.38
N GLY A 113 -2.71 -7.41 -0.70
CA GLY A 113 -3.25 -8.04 -1.89
C GLY A 113 -2.63 -9.39 -2.18
N ASP A 114 -3.19 -10.05 -3.18
CA ASP A 114 -2.75 -11.33 -3.68
C ASP A 114 -2.59 -11.28 -5.22
N ALA A 115 -2.69 -12.43 -5.87
CA ALA A 115 -2.54 -12.51 -7.31
C ALA A 115 -3.74 -11.95 -8.11
N ALA A 116 -4.88 -11.72 -7.45
CA ALA A 116 -6.13 -11.34 -8.12
C ALA A 116 -6.72 -10.02 -7.63
N LEU A 117 -6.50 -9.66 -6.37
CA LEU A 117 -7.15 -8.53 -5.72
C LEU A 117 -6.16 -7.76 -4.87
N SER A 118 -6.27 -6.44 -4.91
CA SER A 118 -5.50 -5.53 -4.06
C SER A 118 -6.43 -4.61 -3.30
N ARG A 119 -6.08 -4.34 -2.04
CA ARG A 119 -6.78 -3.36 -1.19
C ARG A 119 -5.84 -2.23 -0.84
N VAL A 120 -6.29 -1.00 -1.03
CA VAL A 120 -5.59 0.22 -0.62
C VAL A 120 -6.46 0.96 0.37
N THR A 121 -5.95 1.16 1.58
CA THR A 121 -6.62 1.98 2.59
C THR A 121 -5.84 3.28 2.72
N GLN A 122 -6.49 4.41 2.48
CA GLN A 122 -5.84 5.72 2.43
C GLN A 122 -6.47 6.65 3.44
N ARG A 123 -5.64 7.48 4.06
CA ARG A 123 -6.08 8.49 5.01
C ARG A 123 -5.14 9.69 4.94
N GLY A 124 -5.70 10.87 4.92
CA GLY A 124 -4.93 12.12 4.89
C GLY A 124 -5.79 13.32 4.52
N PRO A 125 -5.17 14.46 4.24
CA PRO A 125 -5.90 15.62 3.76
C PRO A 125 -6.76 15.27 2.54
N ALA A 126 -7.99 15.74 2.51
CA ALA A 126 -8.98 15.33 1.51
C ALA A 126 -8.49 15.53 0.07
N GLN A 127 -7.82 16.65 -0.20
CA GLN A 127 -7.29 16.94 -1.54
C GLN A 127 -6.20 15.94 -1.95
N ASP A 128 -5.34 15.55 -1.02
CA ASP A 128 -4.25 14.61 -1.29
C ASP A 128 -4.80 13.20 -1.54
N VAL A 129 -5.78 12.77 -0.75
CA VAL A 129 -6.44 11.47 -0.94
C VAL A 129 -7.18 11.45 -2.28
N LEU A 130 -7.88 12.52 -2.63
CA LEU A 130 -8.56 12.63 -3.92
C LEU A 130 -7.58 12.56 -5.09
N ALA A 131 -6.44 13.22 -4.99
CA ALA A 131 -5.39 13.16 -6.02
C ALA A 131 -4.84 11.73 -6.17
N ALA A 132 -4.60 11.03 -5.07
CA ALA A 132 -4.15 9.65 -5.08
C ALA A 132 -5.21 8.72 -5.68
N LEU A 133 -6.48 8.89 -5.34
CA LEU A 133 -7.58 8.11 -5.92
C LEU A 133 -7.68 8.36 -7.43
N GLN A 134 -7.51 9.60 -7.88
CA GLN A 134 -7.50 9.91 -9.29
C GLN A 134 -6.38 9.18 -10.03
N ALA A 135 -5.18 9.12 -9.46
CA ALA A 135 -4.07 8.38 -10.03
C ALA A 135 -4.37 6.86 -10.10
N LEU A 136 -5.07 6.32 -9.11
CA LEU A 136 -5.47 4.91 -9.08
C LEU A 136 -6.65 4.60 -9.99
N SER A 137 -7.34 5.61 -10.51
CA SER A 137 -8.54 5.41 -11.33
C SER A 137 -8.29 4.65 -12.62
N VAL A 138 -7.03 4.64 -13.11
CA VAL A 138 -6.63 3.85 -14.29
C VAL A 138 -6.80 2.35 -14.07
N TYR A 139 -6.79 1.91 -12.83
CA TYR A 139 -6.98 0.50 -12.45
C TYR A 139 -8.42 0.16 -12.12
N PHE A 140 -9.32 1.13 -12.14
CA PHE A 140 -10.73 0.89 -11.84
C PHE A 140 -11.33 -0.01 -12.92
N PRO A 141 -12.21 -0.95 -12.52
CA PRO A 141 -12.91 -1.78 -13.51
C PRO A 141 -13.62 -0.88 -14.52
N GLY A 142 -13.51 -1.22 -15.79
CA GLY A 142 -14.16 -0.46 -16.84
C GLY A 142 -15.64 -0.25 -16.52
N LYS A 143 -16.18 0.92 -16.85
CA LYS A 143 -17.59 1.23 -16.67
C LYS A 143 -18.42 0.35 -17.60
N SER A 144 -18.64 -0.88 -17.25
CA SER A 144 -19.72 -1.66 -17.81
C SER A 144 -20.95 -1.54 -16.91
N CYS A 145 -21.23 -0.34 -16.45
CA CYS A 145 -22.59 -0.01 -16.07
C CYS A 145 -23.39 0.17 -17.34
N ARG A 146 -23.60 -0.90 -18.05
CA ARG A 146 -24.77 -0.99 -18.88
C ARG A 146 -25.93 -1.20 -17.94
N ILE A 147 -26.54 -0.11 -17.55
CA ILE A 147 -27.92 -0.16 -17.15
C ILE A 147 -28.63 -0.52 -18.43
N SER A 148 -28.86 -1.81 -18.64
CA SER A 148 -29.86 -2.25 -19.60
C SER A 148 -31.18 -1.92 -18.96
N GLY A 149 -31.68 -0.77 -19.30
CA GLY A 149 -33.09 -0.42 -19.11
C GLY A 149 -33.94 -1.23 -20.03
#